data_0c1afe99686d68cf8587635121df703a
#
_entry.id   0c1afe99686d68cf8587635121df703a
#
_cell.length_a   1.000
_cell.length_b   1.000
_cell.length_c   1.000
_cell.angle_alpha   90.00
_cell.angle_beta   90.00
_cell.angle_gamma   90.00
#
_symmetry.space_group_name_H-M   'P 1'
#
loop_
_entity.id
_entity.type
_entity.pdbx_description
1 polymer ?
#
loop_
_entity_poly.entity_id
_entity_poly.type
_entity_poly.pdbx_seq_one_letter_code
_entity_poly.pdbx_strand_id
1 'polypeptide(L)'
;RLGVGIGWNHVEYEALGENFSNRGRRSEEQVKLLRELWTKDVVDFTGRYHRVNHAGINPRPIQQTIPIWFGGGADRVVRRIGEQGDGWFPQFQPDSEGQERIAMMRQFAKDAGRDPMAIGIEGRIPFGDGDPDIWNKAAAAWDEAGATHLSVNTMRAGLQGPDQHIEAIRKFKEAISG
;
A
#
# COMPACT_ATOMS: atom_id res chain seq x y z
N ARG A 1 -2.82 -4.44 -8.96
CA ARG A 1 -2.57 -3.28 -8.07
C ARG A 1 -1.10 -2.85 -8.11
N LEU A 2 -0.84 -1.57 -7.92
CA LEU A 2 0.49 -0.99 -7.84
C LEU A 2 0.78 -0.55 -6.39
N GLY A 3 1.82 -1.13 -5.77
CA GLY A 3 2.32 -0.69 -4.47
C GLY A 3 3.24 0.53 -4.62
N VAL A 4 3.00 1.58 -3.86
CA VAL A 4 3.79 2.82 -3.88
C VAL A 4 4.36 3.12 -2.50
N GLY A 5 5.68 3.27 -2.44
CA GLY A 5 6.41 3.77 -1.28
C GLY A 5 7.27 4.97 -1.67
N ILE A 6 7.38 5.93 -0.77
CA ILE A 6 8.18 7.15 -1.03
C ILE A 6 9.64 7.04 -0.55
N GLY A 7 10.04 5.89 -0.01
CA GLY A 7 11.38 5.69 0.54
C GLY A 7 11.67 6.47 1.83
N TRP A 8 12.58 5.96 2.62
CA TRP A 8 13.00 6.53 3.90
C TRP A 8 14.49 6.90 3.92
N ASN A 9 15.27 6.34 3.01
CA ASN A 9 16.72 6.50 2.98
C ASN A 9 17.10 7.71 2.12
N HIS A 10 17.56 8.78 2.76
CA HIS A 10 17.96 10.00 2.06
C HIS A 10 19.21 9.82 1.18
N VAL A 11 20.10 8.88 1.53
CA VAL A 11 21.32 8.60 0.76
C VAL A 11 21.00 8.08 -0.64
N GLU A 12 19.94 7.27 -0.79
CA GLU A 12 19.48 6.78 -2.09
C GLU A 12 18.98 7.92 -2.98
N TYR A 13 18.28 8.89 -2.38
CA TYR A 13 17.83 10.09 -3.10
C TYR A 13 19.00 10.93 -3.58
N GLU A 14 19.99 11.15 -2.70
CA GLU A 14 21.20 11.89 -3.02
C GLU A 14 21.97 11.21 -4.16
N ALA A 15 22.16 9.90 -4.10
CA ALA A 15 22.84 9.12 -5.13
C ALA A 15 22.15 9.18 -6.50
N LEU A 16 20.82 9.39 -6.52
CA LEU A 16 20.03 9.55 -7.74
C LEU A 16 19.85 11.00 -8.18
N GLY A 17 20.46 11.97 -7.48
CA GLY A 17 20.30 13.40 -7.76
C GLY A 17 18.90 13.93 -7.44
N GLU A 18 18.16 13.26 -6.54
CA GLU A 18 16.77 13.56 -6.24
C GLU A 18 16.61 14.24 -4.88
N ASN A 19 15.64 15.14 -4.77
CA ASN A 19 15.38 15.85 -3.52
C ASN A 19 14.51 15.04 -2.57
N PHE A 20 15.10 14.55 -1.49
CA PHE A 20 14.41 13.80 -0.45
C PHE A 20 13.27 14.57 0.23
N SER A 21 13.42 15.87 0.42
CA SER A 21 12.46 16.69 1.17
C SER A 21 11.13 16.91 0.44
N ASN A 22 11.11 16.78 -0.88
CA ASN A 22 9.90 16.95 -1.68
C ASN A 22 9.18 15.63 -2.03
N ARG A 23 9.76 14.45 -1.67
CA ARG A 23 9.32 13.13 -2.13
C ARG A 23 7.83 12.86 -1.96
N GLY A 24 7.23 13.32 -0.85
CA GLY A 24 5.80 13.14 -0.60
C GLY A 24 4.93 13.92 -1.57
N ARG A 25 5.19 15.22 -1.75
CA ARG A 25 4.44 16.06 -2.71
C ARG A 25 4.66 15.64 -4.16
N ARG A 26 5.90 15.24 -4.48
CA ARG A 26 6.23 14.70 -5.80
C ARG A 26 5.46 13.39 -6.06
N SER A 27 5.35 12.50 -5.09
CA SER A 27 4.58 11.27 -5.20
C SER A 27 3.07 11.54 -5.41
N GLU A 28 2.50 12.55 -4.75
CA GLU A 28 1.10 12.95 -4.94
C GLU A 28 0.83 13.41 -6.39
N GLU A 29 1.76 14.16 -6.96
CA GLU A 29 1.69 14.58 -8.35
C GLU A 29 1.90 13.40 -9.32
N GLN A 30 2.84 12.50 -9.02
CA GLN A 30 3.07 11.28 -9.81
C GLN A 30 1.83 10.39 -9.88
N VAL A 31 1.12 10.22 -8.77
CA VAL A 31 -0.11 9.42 -8.74
C VAL A 31 -1.19 10.02 -9.65
N LYS A 32 -1.35 11.34 -9.65
CA LYS A 32 -2.28 12.03 -10.56
C LYS A 32 -1.89 11.79 -12.01
N LEU A 33 -0.62 12.00 -12.33
CA LEU A 33 -0.09 11.79 -13.68
C LEU A 33 -0.24 10.34 -14.14
N LEU A 34 0.05 9.36 -13.29
CA LEU A 34 -0.14 7.94 -13.60
C LEU A 34 -1.59 7.63 -13.98
N ARG A 35 -2.56 8.12 -13.20
CA ARG A 35 -3.98 7.92 -13.49
C ARG A 35 -4.40 8.53 -14.82
N GLU A 36 -3.88 9.71 -15.16
CA GLU A 36 -4.13 10.31 -16.47
C GLU A 36 -3.53 9.49 -17.60
N LEU A 37 -2.28 9.07 -17.50
CA LEU A 37 -1.61 8.24 -18.50
C LEU A 37 -2.29 6.87 -18.70
N TRP A 38 -2.89 6.31 -17.67
CA TRP A 38 -3.60 5.03 -17.79
C TRP A 38 -4.97 5.14 -18.45
N THR A 39 -5.59 6.31 -18.43
CA THR A 39 -6.99 6.49 -18.84
C THR A 39 -7.17 7.33 -20.10
N LYS A 40 -6.19 8.14 -20.46
CA LYS A 40 -6.24 9.04 -21.63
C LYS A 40 -5.29 8.58 -22.74
N ASP A 41 -5.71 8.75 -23.99
CA ASP A 41 -4.84 8.46 -25.15
C ASP A 41 -3.67 9.43 -25.22
N VAL A 42 -3.95 10.68 -24.90
CA VAL A 42 -2.98 11.78 -24.91
C VAL A 42 -3.17 12.62 -23.65
N VAL A 43 -2.08 12.97 -23.01
CA VAL A 43 -2.02 13.75 -21.79
C VAL A 43 -1.22 15.02 -22.03
N ASP A 44 -1.81 16.14 -21.62
CA ASP A 44 -1.13 17.41 -21.40
C ASP A 44 -1.15 17.69 -19.91
N PHE A 45 -0.01 17.54 -19.25
CA PHE A 45 0.12 17.68 -17.80
C PHE A 45 1.22 18.69 -17.48
N THR A 46 0.88 19.69 -16.67
CA THR A 46 1.85 20.65 -16.15
C THR A 46 1.69 20.73 -14.64
N GLY A 47 2.60 20.07 -13.93
CA GLY A 47 2.70 20.10 -12.48
C GLY A 47 3.91 20.87 -12.00
N ARG A 48 4.17 20.79 -10.71
CA ARG A 48 5.37 21.38 -10.10
C ARG A 48 6.64 20.58 -10.39
N TYR A 49 6.50 19.26 -10.51
CA TYR A 49 7.61 18.32 -10.61
C TYR A 49 7.67 17.61 -11.96
N HIS A 50 6.54 17.52 -12.64
CA HIS A 50 6.42 16.77 -13.90
C HIS A 50 5.73 17.62 -14.97
N ARG A 51 6.18 17.42 -16.20
CA ARG A 51 5.56 18.02 -17.37
C ARG A 51 5.47 16.95 -18.47
N VAL A 52 4.29 16.79 -19.03
CA VAL A 52 4.03 15.96 -20.20
C VAL A 52 3.32 16.83 -21.22
N ASN A 53 3.86 16.90 -22.43
CA ASN A 53 3.30 17.70 -23.52
C ASN A 53 2.82 16.75 -24.60
N HIS A 54 1.50 16.65 -24.74
CA HIS A 54 0.80 15.92 -25.81
C HIS A 54 1.39 14.52 -26.05
N ALA A 55 1.55 13.74 -24.99
CA ALA A 55 2.11 12.40 -25.01
C ALA A 55 1.25 11.40 -24.22
N GLY A 56 1.36 10.13 -24.57
CA GLY A 56 0.63 9.06 -23.90
C GLY A 56 1.43 7.77 -23.86
N ILE A 57 0.84 6.71 -23.32
CA ILE A 57 1.40 5.37 -23.30
C ILE A 57 0.60 4.44 -24.21
N ASN A 58 1.30 3.54 -24.91
CA ASN A 58 0.66 2.55 -25.77
C ASN A 58 1.43 1.21 -25.67
N PRO A 59 0.76 0.07 -25.35
CA PRO A 59 -0.67 0.00 -25.03
C PRO A 59 -1.00 0.59 -23.66
N ARG A 60 -2.22 1.09 -23.49
CA ARG A 60 -2.74 1.45 -22.16
C ARG A 60 -3.06 0.17 -21.36
N PRO A 61 -3.04 0.24 -20.00
CA PRO A 61 -3.48 -0.88 -19.19
C PRO A 61 -4.90 -1.31 -19.52
N ILE A 62 -5.15 -2.63 -19.55
CA ILE A 62 -6.50 -3.18 -19.70
C ILE A 62 -7.36 -2.76 -18.50
N GLN A 63 -6.78 -2.84 -17.30
CA GLN A 63 -7.41 -2.38 -16.06
C GLN A 63 -7.27 -0.87 -15.93
N GLN A 64 -8.34 -0.15 -16.05
CA GLN A 64 -8.41 1.31 -15.88
C GLN A 64 -9.34 1.65 -14.69
N THR A 65 -8.84 2.21 -13.63
CA THR A 65 -7.45 2.53 -13.27
C THR A 65 -6.82 1.35 -12.53
N ILE A 66 -5.46 1.24 -12.59
CA ILE A 66 -4.76 0.29 -11.73
C ILE A 66 -4.87 0.79 -10.28
N PRO A 67 -5.37 -0.02 -9.32
CA PRO A 67 -5.46 0.40 -7.92
C PRO A 67 -4.09 0.73 -7.34
N ILE A 68 -3.95 1.89 -6.71
CA ILE A 68 -2.72 2.37 -6.09
C ILE A 68 -2.79 2.16 -4.58
N TRP A 69 -1.85 1.37 -4.06
CA TRP A 69 -1.74 1.02 -2.66
C TRP A 69 -0.48 1.65 -2.05
N PHE A 70 -0.65 2.38 -0.95
CA PHE A 70 0.47 3.04 -0.28
C PHE A 70 0.96 2.26 0.94
N GLY A 71 2.28 2.27 1.15
CA GLY A 71 2.90 1.81 2.39
C GLY A 71 3.24 2.95 3.34
N GLY A 72 3.31 2.63 4.63
CA GLY A 72 3.72 3.55 5.69
C GLY A 72 2.61 3.93 6.66
N GLY A 73 2.97 4.61 7.77
CA GLY A 73 2.06 4.94 8.85
C GLY A 73 2.17 6.36 9.40
N ALA A 74 3.03 7.23 8.84
CA ALA A 74 3.10 8.62 9.26
C ALA A 74 1.81 9.38 8.87
N ASP A 75 1.36 10.34 9.66
CA ASP A 75 0.09 11.06 9.47
C ASP A 75 -0.09 11.63 8.05
N ARG A 76 1.00 12.14 7.46
CA ARG A 76 0.99 12.62 6.07
C ARG A 76 0.75 11.51 5.05
N VAL A 77 1.18 10.27 5.36
CA VAL A 77 0.92 9.10 4.52
C VAL A 77 -0.52 8.65 4.70
N VAL A 78 -1.02 8.59 5.94
CA VAL A 78 -2.41 8.24 6.25
C VAL A 78 -3.38 9.20 5.56
N ARG A 79 -3.09 10.50 5.60
CA ARG A 79 -3.86 11.51 4.85
C ARG A 79 -3.84 11.24 3.34
N ARG A 80 -2.67 11.00 2.76
CA ARG A 80 -2.51 10.70 1.31
C ARG A 80 -3.29 9.46 0.90
N ILE A 81 -3.31 8.43 1.75
CA ILE A 81 -4.10 7.22 1.51
C ILE A 81 -5.59 7.57 1.45
N GLY A 82 -6.10 8.30 2.44
CA GLY A 82 -7.49 8.73 2.45
C GLY A 82 -7.86 9.58 1.23
N GLU A 83 -7.02 10.57 0.88
CA GLU A 83 -7.31 11.52 -0.20
C GLU A 83 -7.19 10.90 -1.60
N GLN A 84 -6.28 9.93 -1.83
CA GLN A 84 -6.00 9.44 -3.18
C GLN A 84 -5.54 7.99 -3.31
N GLY A 85 -5.43 7.22 -2.21
CA GLY A 85 -5.08 5.81 -2.25
C GLY A 85 -6.28 4.92 -2.54
N ASP A 86 -6.04 3.77 -3.17
CA ASP A 86 -7.06 2.73 -3.34
C ASP A 86 -6.83 1.59 -2.34
N GLY A 87 -5.71 1.62 -1.62
CA GLY A 87 -5.41 0.69 -0.55
C GLY A 87 -4.19 1.10 0.28
N TRP A 88 -4.02 0.38 1.37
CA TRP A 88 -3.01 0.61 2.39
C TRP A 88 -2.27 -0.67 2.77
N PHE A 89 -0.94 -0.58 2.85
CA PHE A 89 -0.05 -1.55 3.51
C PHE A 89 0.37 -0.99 4.87
N PRO A 90 -0.40 -1.20 5.94
CA PRO A 90 -0.09 -0.64 7.25
C PRO A 90 1.19 -1.25 7.83
N GLN A 91 1.90 -0.46 8.66
CA GLN A 91 3.11 -0.88 9.34
C GLN A 91 2.89 -1.02 10.86
N PHE A 92 1.65 -1.34 11.27
CA PHE A 92 1.23 -1.53 12.66
C PHE A 92 0.42 -2.83 12.82
N GLN A 93 0.07 -3.16 14.05
CA GLN A 93 -0.86 -4.24 14.37
C GLN A 93 -2.30 -3.70 14.51
N PRO A 94 -3.33 -4.54 14.39
CA PRO A 94 -4.73 -4.11 14.49
C PRO A 94 -5.19 -3.96 15.95
N ASP A 95 -4.35 -3.36 16.79
CA ASP A 95 -4.65 -2.97 18.16
C ASP A 95 -5.41 -1.63 18.22
N SER A 96 -5.60 -1.09 19.42
CA SER A 96 -6.31 0.19 19.60
C SER A 96 -5.66 1.35 18.82
N GLU A 97 -4.33 1.44 18.81
CA GLU A 97 -3.62 2.48 18.04
C GLU A 97 -3.82 2.26 16.53
N GLY A 98 -3.75 1.01 16.07
CA GLY A 98 -4.01 0.67 14.67
C GLY A 98 -5.42 1.01 14.23
N GLN A 99 -6.41 0.76 15.06
CA GLN A 99 -7.81 1.12 14.80
C GLN A 99 -8.00 2.64 14.72
N GLU A 100 -7.37 3.42 15.61
CA GLU A 100 -7.39 4.88 15.53
C GLU A 100 -6.80 5.40 14.21
N ARG A 101 -5.70 4.80 13.74
CA ARG A 101 -5.10 5.16 12.45
C ARG A 101 -5.99 4.81 11.26
N ILE A 102 -6.69 3.68 11.31
CA ILE A 102 -7.69 3.30 10.31
C ILE A 102 -8.85 4.30 10.32
N ALA A 103 -9.34 4.67 11.49
CA ALA A 103 -10.39 5.68 11.62
C ALA A 103 -9.96 7.05 11.07
N MET A 104 -8.71 7.46 11.33
CA MET A 104 -8.12 8.68 10.78
C MET A 104 -8.06 8.65 9.24
N MET A 105 -7.61 7.56 8.65
CA MET A 105 -7.58 7.37 7.20
C MET A 105 -8.98 7.48 6.60
N ARG A 106 -9.96 6.81 7.22
CA ARG A 106 -11.36 6.85 6.78
C ARG A 106 -11.96 8.26 6.87
N GLN A 107 -11.55 9.04 7.88
CA GLN A 107 -11.98 10.44 8.01
C GLN A 107 -11.42 11.29 6.87
N PHE A 108 -10.12 11.16 6.56
CA PHE A 108 -9.53 11.86 5.40
C PHE A 108 -10.17 11.47 4.07
N ALA A 109 -10.61 10.23 3.90
CA ALA A 109 -11.35 9.83 2.73
C ALA A 109 -12.71 10.55 2.63
N LYS A 110 -13.46 10.60 3.73
CA LYS A 110 -14.75 11.33 3.79
C LYS A 110 -14.55 12.82 3.49
N ASP A 111 -13.55 13.45 4.10
CA ASP A 111 -13.26 14.88 3.89
C ASP A 111 -12.89 15.18 2.43
N ALA A 112 -12.31 14.20 1.72
CA ALA A 112 -12.02 14.26 0.30
C ALA A 112 -13.21 13.86 -0.60
N GLY A 113 -14.40 13.61 -0.05
CA GLY A 113 -15.58 13.19 -0.80
C GLY A 113 -15.52 11.77 -1.36
N ARG A 114 -14.68 10.89 -0.77
CA ARG A 114 -14.50 9.51 -1.20
C ARG A 114 -15.20 8.53 -0.25
N ASP A 115 -15.58 7.37 -0.78
CA ASP A 115 -16.06 6.28 0.07
C ASP A 115 -14.88 5.69 0.88
N PRO A 116 -14.88 5.80 2.22
CA PRO A 116 -13.82 5.28 3.07
C PRO A 116 -13.76 3.75 3.08
N MET A 117 -14.86 3.07 2.73
CA MET A 117 -14.92 1.62 2.70
C MET A 117 -14.40 1.03 1.39
N ALA A 118 -14.24 1.86 0.35
CA ALA A 118 -13.62 1.45 -0.91
C ALA A 118 -12.08 1.36 -0.83
N ILE A 119 -11.46 1.84 0.27
CA ILE A 119 -10.01 1.77 0.46
C ILE A 119 -9.66 0.44 1.11
N GLY A 120 -8.97 -0.42 0.35
CA GLY A 120 -8.53 -1.72 0.85
C GLY A 120 -7.44 -1.60 1.92
N ILE A 121 -7.39 -2.56 2.84
CA ILE A 121 -6.36 -2.67 3.88
C ILE A 121 -5.76 -4.07 3.80
N GLU A 122 -4.42 -4.17 3.73
CA GLU A 122 -3.74 -5.46 3.77
C GLU A 122 -3.08 -5.67 5.14
N GLY A 123 -3.71 -6.50 5.96
CA GLY A 123 -3.13 -6.97 7.21
C GLY A 123 -1.90 -7.85 6.93
N ARG A 124 -0.84 -7.68 7.74
CA ARG A 124 0.36 -8.48 7.63
C ARG A 124 0.57 -9.29 8.90
N ILE A 125 0.59 -10.62 8.76
CA ILE A 125 0.76 -11.57 9.85
C ILE A 125 2.17 -12.15 9.78
N PRO A 126 2.99 -12.05 10.86
CA PRO A 126 4.27 -12.75 10.93
C PRO A 126 4.04 -14.27 10.93
N PHE A 127 4.85 -15.03 10.19
CA PHE A 127 4.83 -16.48 10.25
C PHE A 127 5.25 -16.97 11.65
N GLY A 128 6.23 -16.31 12.28
CA GLY A 128 6.74 -16.63 13.60
C GLY A 128 7.24 -18.09 13.68
N ASP A 129 6.83 -18.80 14.71
CA ASP A 129 7.17 -20.20 14.95
C ASP A 129 6.24 -21.19 14.20
N GLY A 130 5.32 -20.68 13.41
CA GLY A 130 4.43 -21.51 12.59
C GLY A 130 3.21 -22.05 13.33
N ASP A 131 2.69 -21.29 14.28
CA ASP A 131 1.52 -21.67 15.10
C ASP A 131 0.20 -21.21 14.45
N PRO A 132 -0.68 -22.15 14.02
CA PRO A 132 -1.95 -21.82 13.39
C PRO A 132 -2.92 -21.05 14.30
N ASP A 133 -2.91 -21.29 15.60
CA ASP A 133 -3.83 -20.61 16.53
C ASP A 133 -3.48 -19.11 16.64
N ILE A 134 -2.17 -18.78 16.62
CA ILE A 134 -1.70 -17.41 16.60
C ILE A 134 -2.13 -16.74 15.29
N TRP A 135 -2.00 -17.41 14.15
CA TRP A 135 -2.38 -16.85 12.86
C TRP A 135 -3.89 -16.62 12.75
N ASN A 136 -4.71 -17.57 13.20
CA ASN A 136 -6.17 -17.44 13.18
C ASN A 136 -6.63 -16.27 14.06
N LYS A 137 -6.05 -16.14 15.26
CA LYS A 137 -6.32 -15.00 16.13
C LYS A 137 -5.93 -13.66 15.50
N ALA A 138 -4.76 -13.61 14.86
CA ALA A 138 -4.30 -12.40 14.19
C ALA A 138 -5.16 -12.08 12.94
N ALA A 139 -5.58 -13.10 12.19
CA ALA A 139 -6.48 -12.95 11.05
C ALA A 139 -7.83 -12.38 11.47
N ALA A 140 -8.43 -12.93 12.56
CA ALA A 140 -9.68 -12.43 13.12
C ALA A 140 -9.57 -10.97 13.57
N ALA A 141 -8.46 -10.58 14.22
CA ALA A 141 -8.23 -9.20 14.63
C ALA A 141 -8.10 -8.24 13.44
N TRP A 142 -7.48 -8.67 12.34
CA TRP A 142 -7.42 -7.90 11.10
C TRP A 142 -8.78 -7.80 10.41
N ASP A 143 -9.58 -8.86 10.40
CA ASP A 143 -10.94 -8.86 9.86
C ASP A 143 -11.83 -7.88 10.64
N GLU A 144 -11.79 -7.92 11.97
CA GLU A 144 -12.50 -6.98 12.85
C GLU A 144 -12.08 -5.52 12.62
N ALA A 145 -10.79 -5.27 12.32
CA ALA A 145 -10.29 -3.95 11.95
C ALA A 145 -10.72 -3.51 10.53
N GLY A 146 -11.32 -4.42 9.75
CA GLY A 146 -11.81 -4.18 8.40
C GLY A 146 -10.74 -4.35 7.32
N ALA A 147 -9.77 -5.25 7.52
CA ALA A 147 -8.83 -5.62 6.48
C ALA A 147 -9.54 -6.39 5.36
N THR A 148 -9.20 -6.05 4.13
CA THR A 148 -9.74 -6.68 2.91
C THR A 148 -8.81 -7.75 2.34
N HIS A 149 -7.56 -7.75 2.78
CA HIS A 149 -6.52 -8.67 2.36
C HIS A 149 -5.63 -9.03 3.54
N LEU A 150 -5.07 -10.24 3.50
CA LEU A 150 -4.06 -10.69 4.44
C LEU A 150 -2.80 -11.14 3.68
N SER A 151 -1.64 -10.87 4.25
CA SER A 151 -0.36 -11.38 3.79
C SER A 151 0.41 -12.00 4.94
N VAL A 152 1.17 -13.06 4.65
CA VAL A 152 2.09 -13.67 5.60
C VAL A 152 3.51 -13.14 5.38
N ASN A 153 4.19 -12.80 6.47
CA ASN A 153 5.58 -12.38 6.44
C ASN A 153 6.46 -13.50 7.03
N THR A 154 7.23 -14.14 6.19
CA THR A 154 8.14 -15.23 6.58
C THR A 154 9.55 -14.75 6.97
N MET A 155 9.80 -13.44 6.99
CA MET A 155 11.08 -12.89 7.45
C MET A 155 11.30 -13.19 8.93
N ARG A 156 12.55 -13.52 9.27
CA ARG A 156 12.98 -13.82 10.66
C ARG A 156 12.32 -15.07 11.27
N ALA A 157 11.71 -15.93 10.47
CA ALA A 157 11.15 -17.20 10.92
C ALA A 157 12.17 -18.36 10.97
N GLY A 158 13.47 -18.07 10.91
CA GLY A 158 14.52 -19.08 10.93
C GLY A 158 14.61 -19.98 9.69
N LEU A 159 13.85 -19.64 8.63
CA LEU A 159 13.78 -20.44 7.40
C LEU A 159 15.02 -20.27 6.53
N GLN A 160 15.46 -21.38 5.92
CA GLN A 160 16.63 -21.46 5.08
C GLN A 160 16.22 -21.76 3.62
N GLY A 161 16.48 -20.80 2.73
CA GLY A 161 16.24 -20.97 1.30
C GLY A 161 14.77 -20.91 0.85
N PRO A 162 14.53 -20.83 -0.45
CA PRO A 162 13.20 -20.55 -1.03
C PRO A 162 12.14 -21.62 -0.69
N ASP A 163 12.53 -22.91 -0.69
CA ASP A 163 11.58 -24.01 -0.52
C ASP A 163 10.90 -23.97 0.85
N GLN A 164 11.65 -23.64 1.91
CA GLN A 164 11.08 -23.51 3.25
C GLN A 164 10.14 -22.30 3.34
N HIS A 165 10.44 -21.20 2.65
CA HIS A 165 9.53 -20.06 2.57
C HIS A 165 8.24 -20.42 1.80
N ILE A 166 8.33 -21.16 0.71
CA ILE A 166 7.17 -21.63 -0.05
C ILE A 166 6.30 -22.55 0.80
N GLU A 167 6.90 -23.46 1.53
CA GLU A 167 6.18 -24.38 2.42
C GLU A 167 5.51 -23.63 3.58
N ALA A 168 6.18 -22.65 4.16
CA ALA A 168 5.61 -21.79 5.20
C ALA A 168 4.37 -21.03 4.70
N ILE A 169 4.43 -20.49 3.48
CA ILE A 169 3.30 -19.80 2.84
C ILE A 169 2.13 -20.76 2.61
N ARG A 170 2.41 -22.00 2.16
CA ARG A 170 1.40 -23.05 1.96
C ARG A 170 0.71 -23.40 3.27
N LYS A 171 1.50 -23.72 4.31
CA LYS A 171 1.02 -24.04 5.65
C LYS A 171 0.13 -22.93 6.24
N PHE A 172 0.58 -21.69 6.10
CA PHE A 172 -0.21 -20.52 6.53
C PHE A 172 -1.55 -20.44 5.80
N LYS A 173 -1.52 -20.56 4.46
CA LYS A 173 -2.75 -20.51 3.65
C LYS A 173 -3.74 -21.60 4.05
N GLU A 174 -3.29 -22.83 4.22
CA GLU A 174 -4.13 -23.96 4.64
C GLU A 174 -4.78 -23.71 6.00
N ALA A 175 -4.03 -23.17 6.95
CA ALA A 175 -4.53 -22.89 8.30
C ALA A 175 -5.61 -21.81 8.37
N ILE A 176 -5.53 -20.77 7.52
CA ILE A 176 -6.50 -19.65 7.57
C ILE A 176 -7.63 -19.78 6.55
N SER A 177 -7.63 -20.80 5.67
CA SER A 177 -8.67 -21.03 4.66
C SER A 177 -9.71 -22.09 5.08
N GLY A 178 -9.49 -22.76 6.23
CA GLY A 178 -10.43 -23.72 6.84
C GLY A 178 -11.37 -23.03 7.78
#